data_1c5177df61c11a2034b95d5863137886
#
_entry.id   1c5177df61c11a2034b95d5863137886
#
_cell.length_a   1.000
_cell.length_b   1.000
_cell.length_c   1.000
_cell.angle_alpha   90.00
_cell.angle_beta   90.00
_cell.angle_gamma   90.00
#
_symmetry.space_group_name_H-M   'P 1'
#
loop_
_entity.id
_entity.type
_entity.pdbx_description
1 polymer ?
#
loop_
_entity_poly.entity_id
_entity_poly.type
_entity_poly.pdbx_seq_one_letter_code
_entity_poly.pdbx_strand_id
1 'polypeptide(L)'
;KQHNRGQDGAGIGSMKLEMPVGESFMFRERSTSSKALAKIFGAQHKALGKMVKKGRAFYEFPETIKQNFDYGGEILLGHLRYGTSGEYGSNTCHPYFRKSNWPSKNLMIAGNFNLTNVEELNKQLVQRGQHPVFDTDTQAILEESGYHLDCAVDELARKAYAEGVEGEEHTRWISDQMDPVSIFREASKN
;
A
#
# COMPACT_ATOMS: atom_id res chain seq x y z
N LYS A 1 -15.86 -1.60 -17.09
CA LYS A 1 -17.30 -1.89 -16.81
C LYS A 1 -17.76 -1.32 -15.46
N GLN A 2 -16.87 -1.00 -14.51
CA GLN A 2 -17.20 -0.42 -13.19
C GLN A 2 -17.22 1.14 -13.18
N HIS A 3 -17.01 1.76 -14.32
CA HIS A 3 -16.89 3.22 -14.48
C HIS A 3 -18.04 4.02 -13.87
N ASN A 4 -19.25 3.48 -13.87
CA ASN A 4 -20.44 4.16 -13.32
C ASN A 4 -20.50 4.11 -11.77
N ARG A 5 -19.58 3.42 -11.10
CA ARG A 5 -19.55 3.27 -9.65
C ARG A 5 -18.43 4.04 -8.95
N GLY A 6 -17.62 4.81 -9.68
CA GLY A 6 -16.48 5.54 -9.13
C GLY A 6 -16.36 6.92 -9.74
N GLN A 7 -17.38 7.75 -9.59
CA GLN A 7 -17.41 9.08 -10.23
C GLN A 7 -16.60 10.12 -9.45
N ASP A 8 -16.33 9.88 -8.16
CA ASP A 8 -15.71 10.87 -7.25
C ASP A 8 -14.21 10.70 -7.12
N GLY A 9 -13.66 9.70 -7.77
CA GLY A 9 -12.21 9.48 -7.80
C GLY A 9 -11.83 8.04 -8.08
N ALA A 10 -10.55 7.84 -8.26
CA ALA A 10 -9.94 6.52 -8.43
C ALA A 10 -8.52 6.53 -7.89
N GLY A 11 -8.01 5.34 -7.59
CA GLY A 11 -6.61 5.16 -7.28
C GLY A 11 -6.12 3.78 -7.68
N ILE A 12 -4.82 3.69 -7.86
CA ILE A 12 -4.11 2.44 -8.15
C ILE A 12 -2.87 2.36 -7.29
N GLY A 13 -2.63 1.17 -6.76
CA GLY A 13 -1.37 0.77 -6.15
C GLY A 13 -0.72 -0.34 -6.96
N SER A 14 0.59 -0.39 -6.96
CA SER A 14 1.40 -1.45 -7.54
C SER A 14 2.41 -1.94 -6.55
N MET A 15 2.66 -3.25 -6.52
CA MET A 15 3.71 -3.87 -5.74
C MET A 15 4.54 -4.77 -6.65
N LYS A 16 5.84 -4.55 -6.66
CA LYS A 16 6.84 -5.37 -7.34
C LYS A 16 7.41 -6.37 -6.33
N LEU A 17 7.34 -7.63 -6.64
CA LEU A 17 7.91 -8.70 -5.81
C LEU A 17 9.42 -8.83 -6.05
N GLU A 18 10.15 -9.31 -5.06
CA GLU A 18 11.57 -9.66 -5.16
C GLU A 18 12.46 -8.55 -5.76
N MET A 19 12.20 -7.30 -5.38
CA MET A 19 13.05 -6.19 -5.79
C MET A 19 14.36 -6.19 -4.98
N PRO A 20 15.48 -5.77 -5.60
CA PRO A 20 16.75 -5.61 -4.89
C PRO A 20 16.63 -4.65 -3.69
N VAL A 21 17.49 -4.86 -2.69
CA VAL A 21 17.58 -3.98 -1.53
C VAL A 21 17.89 -2.54 -1.96
N GLY A 22 17.15 -1.59 -1.41
CA GLY A 22 17.27 -0.16 -1.75
C GLY A 22 16.39 0.30 -2.90
N GLU A 23 15.82 -0.61 -3.67
CA GLU A 23 14.88 -0.28 -4.75
C GLU A 23 13.45 -0.11 -4.24
N SER A 24 12.74 0.86 -4.79
CA SER A 24 11.33 1.05 -4.48
C SER A 24 10.48 -0.06 -5.11
N PHE A 25 9.58 -0.65 -4.33
CA PHE A 25 8.76 -1.79 -4.75
C PHE A 25 7.25 -1.55 -4.63
N MET A 26 6.81 -0.50 -3.92
CA MET A 26 5.41 -0.14 -3.80
C MET A 26 5.16 1.28 -4.28
N PHE A 27 4.16 1.45 -5.12
CA PHE A 27 3.81 2.72 -5.76
C PHE A 27 2.31 2.95 -5.67
N ARG A 28 1.91 4.23 -5.65
CA ARG A 28 0.51 4.63 -5.57
C ARG A 28 0.25 5.90 -6.36
N GLU A 29 -0.86 5.91 -7.11
CA GLU A 29 -1.40 7.11 -7.74
C GLU A 29 -2.91 7.23 -7.47
N ARG A 30 -3.39 8.46 -7.26
CA ARG A 30 -4.78 8.77 -6.95
C ARG A 30 -5.24 10.02 -7.69
N SER A 31 -6.52 10.08 -8.01
CA SER A 31 -7.12 11.23 -8.66
C SER A 31 -8.58 11.39 -8.27
N THR A 32 -8.99 12.64 -8.00
CA THR A 32 -10.38 13.07 -7.77
C THR A 32 -10.97 13.79 -8.98
N SER A 33 -10.29 13.75 -10.12
CA SER A 33 -10.79 14.31 -11.36
C SER A 33 -12.06 13.58 -11.81
N SER A 34 -13.00 14.28 -12.43
CA SER A 34 -14.18 13.67 -13.07
C SER A 34 -13.84 12.61 -14.13
N LYS A 35 -12.58 12.61 -14.60
CA LYS A 35 -12.01 11.60 -15.51
C LYS A 35 -10.84 10.87 -14.86
N ALA A 36 -10.97 10.53 -13.56
CA ALA A 36 -9.87 9.97 -12.76
C ALA A 36 -9.19 8.75 -13.43
N LEU A 37 -9.96 7.79 -13.92
CA LEU A 37 -9.42 6.62 -14.62
C LEU A 37 -8.62 7.00 -15.86
N ALA A 38 -9.20 7.83 -16.73
CA ALA A 38 -8.51 8.27 -17.94
C ALA A 38 -7.21 9.02 -17.62
N LYS A 39 -7.23 9.84 -16.54
CA LYS A 39 -6.04 10.57 -16.09
C LYS A 39 -4.96 9.63 -15.59
N ILE A 40 -5.29 8.68 -14.70
CA ILE A 40 -4.34 7.71 -14.14
C ILE A 40 -3.76 6.84 -15.26
N PHE A 41 -4.60 6.12 -16.01
CA PHE A 41 -4.12 5.21 -17.05
C PHE A 41 -3.44 5.94 -18.22
N GLY A 42 -3.90 7.16 -18.57
CA GLY A 42 -3.25 7.99 -19.56
C GLY A 42 -1.83 8.41 -19.14
N ALA A 43 -1.63 8.76 -17.86
CA ALA A 43 -0.32 9.07 -17.31
C ALA A 43 0.60 7.85 -17.34
N GLN A 44 0.09 6.68 -16.91
CA GLN A 44 0.84 5.42 -16.91
C GLN A 44 1.25 4.98 -18.33
N HIS A 45 0.31 5.04 -19.28
CA HIS A 45 0.58 4.73 -20.69
C HIS A 45 1.66 5.64 -21.29
N LYS A 46 1.58 6.94 -21.00
CA LYS A 46 2.57 7.92 -21.43
C LYS A 46 3.94 7.69 -20.80
N ALA A 47 3.98 7.31 -19.51
CA ALA A 47 5.23 7.00 -18.81
C ALA A 47 5.91 5.77 -19.41
N LEU A 48 5.17 4.65 -19.53
CA LEU A 48 5.69 3.42 -20.15
C LEU A 48 6.14 3.65 -21.59
N GLY A 49 5.35 4.35 -22.42
CA GLY A 49 5.70 4.65 -23.79
C GLY A 49 6.98 5.50 -23.92
N LYS A 50 7.26 6.41 -22.97
CA LYS A 50 8.53 7.13 -22.92
C LYS A 50 9.72 6.21 -22.58
N MET A 51 9.53 5.23 -21.70
CA MET A 51 10.57 4.27 -21.33
C MET A 51 10.90 3.34 -22.49
N VAL A 52 9.89 2.85 -23.20
CA VAL A 52 10.07 2.04 -24.41
C VAL A 52 10.82 2.84 -25.49
N LYS A 53 10.42 4.08 -25.76
CA LYS A 53 11.12 4.95 -26.73
C LYS A 53 12.56 5.25 -26.36
N LYS A 54 12.90 5.23 -25.08
CA LYS A 54 14.28 5.44 -24.58
C LYS A 54 15.09 4.15 -24.48
N GLY A 55 14.54 2.99 -24.90
CA GLY A 55 15.19 1.69 -24.79
C GLY A 55 15.42 1.22 -23.36
N ARG A 56 14.60 1.68 -22.40
CA ARG A 56 14.67 1.26 -20.99
C ARG A 56 13.68 0.16 -20.63
N ALA A 57 12.63 0.00 -21.42
CA ALA A 57 11.62 -1.04 -21.23
C ALA A 57 11.25 -1.66 -22.57
N PHE A 58 11.07 -2.96 -22.61
CA PHE A 58 10.76 -3.73 -23.82
C PHE A 58 9.59 -4.67 -23.51
N TYR A 59 8.57 -4.68 -24.37
CA TYR A 59 7.39 -5.53 -24.17
C TYR A 59 7.71 -7.03 -24.23
N GLU A 60 8.74 -7.40 -24.99
CA GLU A 60 9.24 -8.76 -25.12
C GLU A 60 10.03 -9.23 -23.90
N PHE A 61 10.44 -8.29 -23.05
CA PHE A 61 11.24 -8.55 -21.84
C PHE A 61 10.56 -7.93 -20.61
N PRO A 62 9.57 -8.61 -19.99
CA PRO A 62 8.77 -8.08 -18.86
C PRO A 62 9.61 -7.59 -17.68
N GLU A 63 10.77 -8.21 -17.44
CA GLU A 63 11.70 -7.81 -16.38
C GLU A 63 12.18 -6.36 -16.53
N THR A 64 12.37 -5.90 -17.77
CA THR A 64 12.77 -4.51 -18.02
C THR A 64 11.65 -3.53 -17.68
N ILE A 65 10.39 -3.93 -17.85
CA ILE A 65 9.22 -3.15 -17.45
C ILE A 65 9.13 -3.13 -15.92
N LYS A 66 9.26 -4.29 -15.27
CA LYS A 66 9.28 -4.38 -13.81
C LYS A 66 10.35 -3.49 -13.19
N GLN A 67 11.56 -3.51 -13.70
CA GLN A 67 12.66 -2.70 -13.16
C GLN A 67 12.44 -1.19 -13.35
N ASN A 68 11.97 -0.76 -14.49
CA ASN A 68 11.98 0.65 -14.88
C ASN A 68 10.63 1.37 -14.77
N PHE A 69 9.51 0.65 -14.70
CA PHE A 69 8.17 1.24 -14.68
C PHE A 69 7.48 0.98 -13.33
N ASP A 70 7.07 2.04 -12.64
CA ASP A 70 6.51 1.98 -11.29
C ASP A 70 5.29 1.05 -11.17
N TYR A 71 4.49 0.96 -12.21
CA TYR A 71 3.29 0.12 -12.26
C TYR A 71 3.49 -1.17 -13.06
N GLY A 72 4.73 -1.61 -13.20
CA GLY A 72 5.13 -2.91 -13.77
C GLY A 72 5.22 -4.04 -12.75
N GLY A 73 4.59 -3.90 -11.59
CA GLY A 73 4.58 -4.92 -10.54
C GLY A 73 3.58 -6.03 -10.80
N GLU A 74 3.78 -7.14 -10.11
CA GLU A 74 2.95 -8.35 -10.20
C GLU A 74 1.60 -8.19 -9.49
N ILE A 75 1.53 -7.30 -8.48
CA ILE A 75 0.31 -7.07 -7.71
C ILE A 75 -0.18 -5.65 -7.99
N LEU A 76 -1.45 -5.55 -8.39
CA LEU A 76 -2.12 -4.27 -8.61
C LEU A 76 -3.36 -4.20 -7.73
N LEU A 77 -3.49 -3.09 -6.99
CA LEU A 77 -4.64 -2.78 -6.14
C LEU A 77 -5.34 -1.54 -6.69
N GLY A 78 -6.55 -1.71 -7.21
CA GLY A 78 -7.36 -0.62 -7.75
C GLY A 78 -8.57 -0.31 -6.89
N HIS A 79 -8.94 0.97 -6.79
CA HIS A 79 -10.14 1.40 -6.10
C HIS A 79 -10.85 2.52 -6.86
N LEU A 80 -12.18 2.41 -6.95
CA LEU A 80 -13.05 3.43 -7.48
C LEU A 80 -13.83 4.05 -6.31
N ARG A 81 -13.65 5.35 -6.11
CA ARG A 81 -14.32 6.07 -5.03
C ARG A 81 -15.74 6.45 -5.43
N TYR A 82 -16.67 6.14 -4.54
CA TYR A 82 -18.02 6.68 -4.52
C TYR A 82 -18.18 7.45 -3.21
N GLY A 83 -18.22 8.79 -3.29
CA GLY A 83 -18.32 9.65 -2.10
C GLY A 83 -19.73 9.70 -1.59
N THR A 84 -20.02 9.02 -0.49
CA THR A 84 -21.31 9.09 0.20
C THR A 84 -21.34 10.14 1.30
N SER A 85 -20.16 10.53 1.82
CA SER A 85 -19.98 11.56 2.87
C SER A 85 -18.50 11.91 3.01
N GLY A 86 -18.20 13.11 3.50
CA GLY A 86 -16.84 13.52 3.90
C GLY A 86 -16.13 14.44 2.90
N GLU A 87 -14.91 14.81 3.26
CA GLU A 87 -14.07 15.75 2.50
C GLU A 87 -13.77 15.27 1.07
N TYR A 88 -13.91 16.21 0.12
CA TYR A 88 -13.53 16.00 -1.26
C TYR A 88 -12.03 16.31 -1.44
N GLY A 89 -11.20 15.29 -1.45
CA GLY A 89 -9.77 15.47 -1.67
C GLY A 89 -9.07 14.20 -2.17
N SER A 90 -7.89 14.35 -2.75
CA SER A 90 -7.06 13.20 -3.15
C SER A 90 -6.68 12.33 -1.94
N ASN A 91 -6.71 12.91 -0.74
CA ASN A 91 -6.38 12.23 0.51
C ASN A 91 -7.42 11.19 0.92
N THR A 92 -8.65 11.32 0.44
CA THR A 92 -9.72 10.37 0.71
C THR A 92 -9.88 9.29 -0.38
N CYS A 93 -9.04 9.31 -1.42
CA CYS A 93 -9.01 8.25 -2.43
C CYS A 93 -8.10 7.10 -1.98
N HIS A 94 -8.59 5.87 -2.11
CA HIS A 94 -7.78 4.67 -1.91
C HIS A 94 -6.87 4.40 -3.12
N PRO A 95 -5.84 3.55 -2.96
CA PRO A 95 -5.43 2.89 -1.73
C PRO A 95 -4.74 3.85 -0.76
N TYR A 96 -4.87 3.58 0.53
CA TYR A 96 -4.05 4.20 1.57
C TYR A 96 -2.75 3.42 1.69
N PHE A 97 -1.65 4.11 2.01
CA PHE A 97 -0.33 3.53 2.00
C PHE A 97 0.49 4.01 3.20
N ARG A 98 0.89 3.07 4.02
CA ARG A 98 1.83 3.24 5.12
C ARG A 98 3.20 2.79 4.64
N LYS A 99 4.16 3.72 4.58
CA LYS A 99 5.51 3.48 4.07
C LYS A 99 6.52 3.42 5.21
N SER A 100 7.38 2.43 5.17
CA SER A 100 8.49 2.23 6.09
C SER A 100 9.77 1.92 5.31
N ASN A 101 10.94 2.16 5.92
CA ASN A 101 12.23 1.70 5.41
C ASN A 101 12.43 0.17 5.58
N TRP A 102 11.62 -0.45 6.42
CA TRP A 102 11.58 -1.91 6.55
C TRP A 102 10.58 -2.46 5.52
N PRO A 103 11.02 -3.26 4.53
CA PRO A 103 10.12 -3.79 3.50
C PRO A 103 8.89 -4.48 4.09
N SER A 104 9.08 -5.33 5.10
CA SER A 104 8.02 -6.07 5.79
C SER A 104 7.03 -5.23 6.60
N LYS A 105 7.32 -3.94 6.86
CA LYS A 105 6.43 -2.99 7.55
C LYS A 105 5.61 -2.10 6.60
N ASN A 106 5.74 -2.28 5.30
CA ASN A 106 4.93 -1.54 4.34
C ASN A 106 3.54 -2.17 4.21
N LEU A 107 2.52 -1.32 4.19
CA LEU A 107 1.13 -1.76 4.09
C LEU A 107 0.34 -0.84 3.16
N MET A 108 -0.41 -1.43 2.25
CA MET A 108 -1.34 -0.72 1.39
C MET A 108 -2.72 -1.34 1.52
N ILE A 109 -3.74 -0.49 1.73
CA ILE A 109 -5.11 -0.95 1.96
C ILE A 109 -6.10 -0.20 1.08
N ALA A 110 -7.09 -0.90 0.58
CA ALA A 110 -8.24 -0.33 -0.09
C ALA A 110 -9.49 -1.15 0.24
N GLY A 111 -10.60 -0.48 0.47
CA GLY A 111 -11.85 -1.15 0.79
C GLY A 111 -12.99 -0.15 0.94
N ASN A 112 -14.17 -0.68 1.16
CA ASN A 112 -15.33 0.08 1.55
C ASN A 112 -15.63 -0.28 3.01
N PHE A 113 -15.20 0.58 3.92
CA PHE A 113 -15.29 0.37 5.36
C PHE A 113 -16.35 1.32 5.94
N ASN A 114 -16.96 0.89 7.03
CA ASN A 114 -17.87 1.70 7.82
C ASN A 114 -17.74 1.26 9.29
N LEU A 115 -16.82 1.90 10.01
CA LEU A 115 -16.58 1.64 11.42
C LEU A 115 -17.49 2.52 12.28
N THR A 116 -18.05 1.94 13.32
CA THR A 116 -18.89 2.66 14.30
C THR A 116 -18.08 3.25 15.46
N ASN A 117 -16.81 2.83 15.61
CA ASN A 117 -15.93 3.16 16.73
C ASN A 117 -14.63 3.88 16.32
N VAL A 118 -14.63 4.62 15.21
CA VAL A 118 -13.43 5.31 14.68
C VAL A 118 -12.79 6.24 15.72
N GLU A 119 -13.61 7.02 16.45
CA GLU A 119 -13.10 7.95 17.47
C GLU A 119 -12.39 7.22 18.62
N GLU A 120 -12.94 6.08 19.05
CA GLU A 120 -12.33 5.27 20.11
C GLU A 120 -11.03 4.64 19.63
N LEU A 121 -11.02 4.09 18.43
CA LEU A 121 -9.85 3.51 17.81
C LEU A 121 -8.74 4.56 17.63
N ASN A 122 -9.07 5.75 17.15
CA ASN A 122 -8.11 6.85 17.02
C ASN A 122 -7.53 7.28 18.38
N LYS A 123 -8.34 7.33 19.45
CA LYS A 123 -7.83 7.58 20.81
C LYS A 123 -6.82 6.53 21.26
N GLN A 124 -7.10 5.25 21.01
CA GLN A 124 -6.18 4.16 21.34
C GLN A 124 -4.88 4.26 20.53
N LEU A 125 -4.97 4.56 19.22
CA LEU A 125 -3.81 4.76 18.36
C LEU A 125 -2.91 5.88 18.89
N VAL A 126 -3.48 7.02 19.28
CA VAL A 126 -2.73 8.14 19.87
C VAL A 126 -2.08 7.74 21.20
N GLN A 127 -2.77 6.98 22.05
CA GLN A 127 -2.21 6.48 23.31
C GLN A 127 -1.02 5.53 23.10
N ARG A 128 -1.00 4.82 21.97
CA ARG A 128 0.11 3.95 21.56
C ARG A 128 1.24 4.70 20.84
N GLY A 129 1.14 6.05 20.73
CA GLY A 129 2.14 6.90 20.06
C GLY A 129 1.98 6.97 18.53
N GLN A 130 0.87 6.49 17.99
CA GLN A 130 0.55 6.66 16.57
C GLN A 130 0.00 8.07 16.31
N HIS A 131 0.07 8.51 15.06
CA HIS A 131 -0.41 9.85 14.67
C HIS A 131 -1.34 9.76 13.45
N PRO A 132 -2.61 9.32 13.60
CA PRO A 132 -3.57 9.30 12.50
C PRO A 132 -3.77 10.71 11.96
N VAL A 133 -3.53 10.89 10.66
CA VAL A 133 -3.58 12.20 9.98
C VAL A 133 -4.98 12.52 9.48
N PHE A 134 -5.75 11.49 9.14
CA PHE A 134 -7.09 11.61 8.60
C PHE A 134 -8.09 10.91 9.51
N ASP A 135 -9.22 11.57 9.74
CA ASP A 135 -10.33 11.00 10.49
C ASP A 135 -11.24 10.18 9.55
N THR A 136 -10.71 9.07 9.06
CA THR A 136 -11.42 8.14 8.18
C THR A 136 -11.27 6.71 8.65
N ASP A 137 -12.29 5.90 8.42
CA ASP A 137 -12.29 4.46 8.71
C ASP A 137 -11.04 3.76 8.16
N THR A 138 -10.70 4.08 6.93
CA THR A 138 -9.56 3.46 6.24
C THR A 138 -8.23 3.83 6.86
N GLN A 139 -8.07 5.08 7.36
CA GLN A 139 -6.85 5.48 8.06
C GLN A 139 -6.75 4.74 9.40
N ALA A 140 -7.85 4.69 10.16
CA ALA A 140 -7.87 3.97 11.43
C ALA A 140 -7.52 2.50 11.25
N ILE A 141 -8.11 1.81 10.26
CA ILE A 141 -7.79 0.42 9.94
C ILE A 141 -6.33 0.26 9.50
N LEU A 142 -5.82 1.18 8.67
CA LEU A 142 -4.43 1.13 8.20
C LEU A 142 -3.45 1.24 9.36
N GLU A 143 -3.67 2.19 10.28
CA GLU A 143 -2.75 2.42 11.41
C GLU A 143 -2.88 1.31 12.46
N GLU A 144 -4.09 0.82 12.74
CA GLU A 144 -4.27 -0.32 13.66
C GLU A 144 -3.61 -1.59 13.11
N SER A 145 -3.86 -1.92 11.85
CA SER A 145 -3.18 -3.04 11.17
C SER A 145 -1.67 -2.84 11.12
N GLY A 146 -1.23 -1.61 10.85
CA GLY A 146 0.18 -1.23 10.82
C GLY A 146 0.87 -1.37 12.17
N TYR A 147 0.19 -1.03 13.27
CA TYR A 147 0.72 -1.22 14.62
C TYR A 147 0.99 -2.70 14.92
N HIS A 148 0.02 -3.57 14.65
CA HIS A 148 0.19 -5.01 14.87
C HIS A 148 1.23 -5.63 13.92
N LEU A 149 1.32 -5.12 12.69
CA LEU A 149 2.38 -5.50 11.75
C LEU A 149 3.76 -5.11 12.28
N ASP A 150 3.93 -3.90 12.82
CA ASP A 150 5.18 -3.46 13.42
C ASP A 150 5.59 -4.35 14.59
N CYS A 151 4.66 -4.65 15.50
CA CYS A 151 4.92 -5.53 16.64
C CYS A 151 5.38 -6.92 16.20
N ALA A 152 4.70 -7.52 15.21
CA ALA A 152 5.06 -8.83 14.69
C ALA A 152 6.44 -8.82 14.01
N VAL A 153 6.72 -7.81 13.18
CA VAL A 153 8.02 -7.67 12.52
C VAL A 153 9.15 -7.45 13.52
N ASP A 154 8.94 -6.63 14.56
CA ASP A 154 9.96 -6.39 15.60
C ASP A 154 10.25 -7.64 16.43
N GLU A 155 9.23 -8.48 16.67
CA GLU A 155 9.43 -9.77 17.33
C GLU A 155 10.23 -10.73 16.45
N LEU A 156 9.85 -10.86 15.17
CA LEU A 156 10.56 -11.70 14.19
C LEU A 156 12.01 -11.22 13.98
N ALA A 157 12.24 -9.92 13.91
CA ALA A 157 13.58 -9.35 13.79
C ALA A 157 14.48 -9.75 14.98
N ARG A 158 13.93 -9.68 16.20
CA ARG A 158 14.67 -10.14 17.39
C ARG A 158 15.02 -11.63 17.35
N LYS A 159 14.09 -12.47 16.87
CA LYS A 159 14.34 -13.90 16.67
C LYS A 159 15.42 -14.15 15.62
N ALA A 160 15.33 -13.48 14.47
CA ALA A 160 16.32 -13.59 13.40
C ALA A 160 17.73 -13.24 13.89
N TYR A 161 17.88 -12.14 14.62
CA TYR A 161 19.18 -11.78 15.23
C TYR A 161 19.68 -12.82 16.23
N ALA A 162 18.81 -13.39 17.04
CA ALA A 162 19.18 -14.44 17.99
C ALA A 162 19.64 -15.74 17.28
N GLU A 163 19.15 -15.99 16.08
CA GLU A 163 19.55 -17.11 15.20
C GLU A 163 20.76 -16.79 14.33
N GLY A 164 21.31 -15.56 14.41
CA GLY A 164 22.46 -15.12 13.63
C GLY A 164 22.16 -14.79 12.17
N VAL A 165 20.89 -14.55 11.83
CA VAL A 165 20.48 -14.15 10.48
C VAL A 165 20.74 -12.66 10.28
N GLU A 166 21.57 -12.29 9.32
CA GLU A 166 22.01 -10.90 9.07
C GLU A 166 21.88 -10.53 7.59
N GLY A 167 22.04 -9.22 7.31
CA GLY A 167 22.08 -8.68 5.96
C GLY A 167 20.77 -8.85 5.18
N GLU A 168 20.89 -9.20 3.91
CA GLU A 168 19.71 -9.36 3.02
C GLU A 168 18.83 -10.57 3.40
N GLU A 169 19.43 -11.61 3.97
CA GLU A 169 18.71 -12.80 4.44
C GLU A 169 17.74 -12.47 5.57
N HIS A 170 18.06 -11.49 6.41
CA HIS A 170 17.22 -11.05 7.52
C HIS A 170 15.81 -10.62 7.06
N THR A 171 15.74 -9.82 5.99
CA THR A 171 14.45 -9.38 5.45
C THR A 171 13.63 -10.54 4.88
N ARG A 172 14.29 -11.46 4.16
CA ARG A 172 13.63 -12.65 3.60
C ARG A 172 13.14 -13.57 4.72
N TRP A 173 13.98 -13.83 5.71
CA TRP A 173 13.62 -14.67 6.85
C TRP A 173 12.38 -14.13 7.58
N ILE A 174 12.32 -12.81 7.86
CA ILE A 174 11.14 -12.19 8.47
C ILE A 174 9.89 -12.38 7.60
N SER A 175 10.00 -12.16 6.29
CA SER A 175 8.88 -12.30 5.37
C SER A 175 8.36 -13.74 5.33
N ASP A 176 9.24 -14.72 5.36
CA ASP A 176 8.90 -16.14 5.32
C ASP A 176 8.23 -16.64 6.62
N GLN A 177 8.59 -16.04 7.77
CA GLN A 177 8.03 -16.37 9.07
C GLN A 177 6.77 -15.58 9.43
N MET A 178 6.41 -14.58 8.62
CA MET A 178 5.27 -13.72 8.91
C MET A 178 3.94 -14.46 8.71
N ASP A 179 3.05 -14.36 9.70
CA ASP A 179 1.67 -14.82 9.61
C ASP A 179 0.69 -13.64 9.49
N PRO A 180 0.30 -13.25 8.26
CA PRO A 180 -0.63 -12.16 8.04
C PRO A 180 -2.00 -12.40 8.70
N VAL A 181 -2.44 -13.65 8.78
CA VAL A 181 -3.74 -13.98 9.38
C VAL A 181 -3.74 -13.67 10.86
N SER A 182 -2.68 -14.02 11.57
CA SER A 182 -2.51 -13.68 12.98
C SER A 182 -2.48 -12.16 13.20
N ILE A 183 -1.74 -11.42 12.39
CA ILE A 183 -1.65 -9.97 12.47
C ILE A 183 -3.03 -9.30 12.32
N PHE A 184 -3.77 -9.66 11.27
CA PHE A 184 -5.11 -9.09 11.05
C PHE A 184 -6.13 -9.56 12.09
N ARG A 185 -6.00 -10.76 12.65
CA ARG A 185 -6.82 -11.22 13.75
C ARG A 185 -6.60 -10.38 15.02
N GLU A 186 -5.36 -10.03 15.34
CA GLU A 186 -5.07 -9.14 16.46
C GLU A 186 -5.63 -7.73 16.22
N ALA A 187 -5.42 -7.17 15.04
CA ALA A 187 -5.95 -5.87 14.66
C ALA A 187 -7.49 -5.78 14.67
N SER A 188 -8.18 -6.90 14.54
CA SER A 188 -9.66 -6.96 14.52
C SER A 188 -10.30 -7.15 15.89
N LYS A 189 -9.54 -7.20 16.99
CA LYS A 189 -10.07 -7.37 18.35
C LYS A 189 -10.54 -6.06 18.97
N ASN A 190 -10.19 -4.94 18.41
CA ASN A 190 -10.54 -3.57 18.86
C ASN A 190 -11.63 -2.96 17.93
#